data_9bb77b16a1099756126e4276fda131cc
#
_entry.id   9bb77b16a1099756126e4276fda131cc
#
_cell.length_a   1.000
_cell.length_b   1.000
_cell.length_c   1.000
_cell.angle_alpha   90.00
_cell.angle_beta   90.00
_cell.angle_gamma   90.00
#
_symmetry.space_group_name_H-M   'P 1'
#
loop_
_entity.id
_entity.type
_entity.pdbx_description
1 polymer ?
#
loop_
_entity_poly.entity_id
_entity_poly.type
_entity_poly.pdbx_seq_one_letter_code
_entity_poly.pdbx_strand_id
1 'polypeptide(L)'
;MVVRALRGLGVPGARVNCRHDIVVDVGIDADADADAGSKKAGVRALPQASSAPAPETCAANRGPEDGKATFKVSGSAYKLTRLRSLHHGTCLLSSPNLGSIGQMLRSPAEPFIKGRGVESVRSPVRNVGVGNEEFEGAVVREFGAMYGAFDVIAEVNEDAAELESVRKGMKELQSRDWLYGQTPLFSFSTRPTEDDPRPRPALPDDFNLSFEARQGVLQSFVLGSTSPAGEKWSVASLADAKIHDVDDWVERLRGGGVNSDRASAIGSWLNGLLGAGGGR
;
A
#
# COMPACT_ATOMS: atom_id res chain seq x y z
N MET A 1 -20.80 7.75 12.50
CA MET A 1 -20.85 6.45 13.16
C MET A 1 -19.52 6.15 13.85
N VAL A 2 -18.45 5.72 13.21
CA VAL A 2 -17.17 5.31 13.84
C VAL A 2 -16.58 6.37 14.78
N VAL A 3 -16.53 7.64 14.40
CA VAL A 3 -16.06 8.74 15.29
C VAL A 3 -16.90 8.85 16.57
N ARG A 4 -18.22 8.67 16.49
CA ARG A 4 -19.07 8.71 17.68
C ARG A 4 -18.82 7.49 18.57
N ALA A 5 -18.65 6.31 17.97
CA ALA A 5 -18.29 5.09 18.71
C ALA A 5 -16.95 5.29 19.45
N LEU A 6 -15.91 5.78 18.78
CA LEU A 6 -14.60 6.05 19.40
C LEU A 6 -14.71 7.07 20.54
N ARG A 7 -15.45 8.16 20.34
CA ARG A 7 -15.65 9.16 21.41
C ARG A 7 -16.39 8.59 22.62
N GLY A 8 -17.39 7.74 22.37
CA GLY A 8 -18.11 7.02 23.43
C GLY A 8 -17.24 6.02 24.21
N LEU A 9 -16.16 5.55 23.60
CA LEU A 9 -15.16 4.65 24.18
C LEU A 9 -13.95 5.40 24.81
N GLY A 10 -14.08 6.70 25.05
CA GLY A 10 -13.04 7.47 25.73
C GLY A 10 -11.94 8.03 24.82
N VAL A 11 -12.19 8.14 23.51
CA VAL A 11 -11.27 8.75 22.54
C VAL A 11 -11.82 10.10 22.06
N PRO A 12 -11.83 11.14 22.90
CA PRO A 12 -12.48 12.42 22.60
C PRO A 12 -11.87 13.17 21.42
N GLY A 13 -10.55 12.96 21.14
CA GLY A 13 -9.82 13.56 20.03
C GLY A 13 -10.13 12.96 18.66
N ALA A 14 -11.00 11.91 18.59
CA ALA A 14 -11.35 11.30 17.31
C ALA A 14 -12.19 12.25 16.45
N ARG A 15 -11.78 12.45 15.18
CA ARG A 15 -12.50 13.26 14.19
C ARG A 15 -12.25 12.80 12.76
N VAL A 16 -13.04 13.29 11.83
CA VAL A 16 -12.80 13.14 10.39
C VAL A 16 -11.98 14.34 9.92
N ASN A 17 -10.90 14.11 9.19
CA ASN A 17 -10.12 15.16 8.55
C ASN A 17 -10.69 15.55 7.18
N CYS A 18 -10.12 16.55 6.52
CA CYS A 18 -10.54 17.01 5.20
C CYS A 18 -10.37 15.98 4.07
N ARG A 19 -9.58 14.93 4.30
CA ARG A 19 -9.40 13.80 3.37
C ARG A 19 -10.35 12.64 3.63
N HIS A 20 -11.30 12.82 4.57
CA HIS A 20 -12.22 11.80 5.03
C HIS A 20 -11.55 10.60 5.77
N ASP A 21 -10.27 10.76 6.18
CA ASP A 21 -9.64 9.81 7.10
C ASP A 21 -10.15 10.07 8.53
N ILE A 22 -10.25 9.03 9.36
CA ILE A 22 -10.45 9.22 10.80
C ILE A 22 -9.09 9.38 11.45
N VAL A 23 -8.96 10.46 12.20
CA VAL A 23 -7.73 10.83 12.92
C VAL A 23 -8.03 11.05 14.39
N VAL A 24 -6.99 10.97 15.23
CA VAL A 24 -7.05 11.28 16.66
C VAL A 24 -6.01 12.37 16.95
N ASP A 25 -6.47 13.44 17.59
CA ASP A 25 -5.60 14.49 18.08
C ASP A 25 -5.21 14.19 19.54
N VAL A 26 -3.91 14.19 19.83
CA VAL A 26 -3.35 13.88 21.16
C VAL A 26 -2.51 15.05 21.61
N GLY A 27 -2.65 15.46 22.87
CA GLY A 27 -1.78 16.48 23.47
C GLY A 27 -0.34 15.98 23.55
N ILE A 28 0.65 16.86 23.28
CA ILE A 28 2.08 16.50 23.27
C ILE A 28 2.54 16.02 24.66
N ASP A 29 1.86 16.46 25.72
CA ASP A 29 2.19 16.07 27.10
C ASP A 29 1.68 14.69 27.51
N ALA A 30 0.80 14.07 26.69
CA ALA A 30 0.16 12.78 27.01
C ALA A 30 0.99 11.56 26.52
N ASP A 31 2.06 11.76 25.76
CA ASP A 31 2.82 10.67 25.14
C ASP A 31 4.02 10.16 25.96
N ALA A 32 4.23 10.67 27.20
CA ALA A 32 5.38 10.28 28.02
C ALA A 32 5.30 8.83 28.54
N ASP A 33 4.12 8.21 28.60
CA ASP A 33 3.91 6.91 29.24
C ASP A 33 3.55 5.73 28.30
N ALA A 34 3.41 5.98 27.00
CA ALA A 34 2.87 4.94 26.08
C ALA A 34 3.92 4.16 25.26
N ASP A 35 5.20 4.54 25.28
CA ASP A 35 6.23 3.87 24.47
C ASP A 35 7.55 3.60 25.22
N ALA A 36 7.51 2.69 26.17
CA ALA A 36 8.71 2.19 26.86
C ALA A 36 9.55 1.19 26.03
N GLY A 37 9.33 1.08 24.71
CA GLY A 37 9.94 0.07 23.86
C GLY A 37 10.70 0.54 22.62
N SER A 38 10.66 1.82 22.22
CA SER A 38 11.31 2.28 20.99
C SER A 38 12.48 3.22 21.25
N LYS A 39 13.70 2.72 21.05
CA LYS A 39 14.92 3.55 21.02
C LYS A 39 14.81 4.57 19.89
N LYS A 40 14.96 5.85 20.24
CA LYS A 40 15.05 6.98 19.32
C LYS A 40 16.13 6.73 18.24
N ALA A 41 15.71 6.34 17.05
CA ALA A 41 16.51 6.50 15.85
C ALA A 41 16.22 7.91 15.30
N GLY A 42 17.21 8.79 15.39
CA GLY A 42 17.12 10.16 14.90
C GLY A 42 16.77 10.18 13.41
N VAL A 43 15.59 10.62 13.07
CA VAL A 43 15.18 10.84 11.69
C VAL A 43 15.79 12.16 11.23
N ARG A 44 16.91 12.07 10.50
CA ARG A 44 17.46 13.16 9.73
C ARG A 44 16.51 13.48 8.59
N ALA A 45 15.91 14.65 8.61
CA ALA A 45 15.05 15.15 7.54
C ALA A 45 15.85 15.22 6.23
N LEU A 46 15.42 14.45 5.23
CA LEU A 46 15.87 14.57 3.85
C LEU A 46 15.13 15.75 3.19
N PRO A 47 15.78 16.53 2.33
CA PRO A 47 15.16 17.68 1.67
C PRO A 47 13.97 17.20 0.81
N GLN A 48 12.82 17.85 0.99
CA GLN A 48 11.61 17.62 0.23
C GLN A 48 11.85 18.07 -1.22
N ALA A 49 11.71 17.15 -2.16
CA ALA A 49 11.57 17.50 -3.57
C ALA A 49 10.22 18.22 -3.78
N SER A 50 10.29 19.37 -4.43
CA SER A 50 9.17 20.25 -4.76
C SER A 50 8.09 19.47 -5.52
N SER A 51 6.97 19.20 -4.86
CA SER A 51 5.74 18.72 -5.48
C SER A 51 4.87 19.93 -5.88
N ALA A 52 4.15 19.82 -6.99
CA ALA A 52 3.20 20.82 -7.48
C ALA A 52 2.23 21.25 -6.36
N PRO A 53 1.75 22.51 -6.35
CA PRO A 53 0.90 23.04 -5.30
C PRO A 53 -0.41 22.25 -5.22
N ALA A 54 -0.65 21.63 -4.06
CA ALA A 54 -1.96 21.08 -3.74
C ALA A 54 -2.99 22.21 -3.66
N PRO A 55 -4.27 21.98 -4.02
CA PRO A 55 -5.29 23.01 -3.93
C PRO A 55 -5.39 23.55 -2.51
N GLU A 56 -5.40 24.88 -2.40
CA GLU A 56 -5.23 25.69 -1.18
C GLU A 56 -6.30 25.51 -0.08
N THR A 57 -7.20 24.56 -0.15
CA THR A 57 -8.36 24.47 0.76
C THR A 57 -8.28 23.42 1.84
N CYS A 58 -7.21 22.61 1.91
CA CYS A 58 -7.05 21.62 2.97
C CYS A 58 -5.82 21.90 3.82
N ALA A 59 -5.99 22.62 4.90
CA ALA A 59 -5.01 22.76 5.99
C ALA A 59 -4.79 21.44 6.76
N ALA A 60 -4.70 20.31 6.04
CA ALA A 60 -4.68 18.96 6.61
C ALA A 60 -3.31 18.52 7.09
N ASN A 61 -2.28 19.31 6.80
CA ASN A 61 -0.93 19.14 7.34
C ASN A 61 -0.49 20.40 8.07
N ARG A 62 -1.41 21.10 8.73
CA ARG A 62 -0.97 22.04 9.73
C ARG A 62 -0.17 21.23 10.74
N GLY A 63 1.10 21.59 10.92
CA GLY A 63 1.88 21.18 12.06
C GLY A 63 1.09 21.38 13.34
N PRO A 64 1.53 20.89 14.49
CA PRO A 64 0.76 20.90 15.71
C PRO A 64 0.26 22.32 16.00
N GLU A 65 -1.01 22.59 15.62
CA GLU A 65 -1.73 23.74 16.14
C GLU A 65 -2.07 23.39 17.58
N ASP A 66 -1.72 24.24 18.48
CA ASP A 66 -2.00 24.13 19.90
C ASP A 66 -1.38 22.96 20.67
N GLY A 67 -0.16 22.55 20.34
CA GLY A 67 0.50 21.48 21.11
C GLY A 67 -0.14 20.11 20.97
N LYS A 68 -0.87 19.81 19.88
CA LYS A 68 -1.48 18.50 19.62
C LYS A 68 -0.84 17.86 18.38
N ALA A 69 -0.55 16.56 18.49
CA ALA A 69 -0.15 15.74 17.36
C ALA A 69 -1.39 15.01 16.78
N THR A 70 -1.50 14.94 15.44
CA THR A 70 -2.60 14.27 14.75
C THR A 70 -2.13 12.94 14.16
N PHE A 71 -2.80 11.85 14.52
CA PHE A 71 -2.49 10.50 14.06
C PHE A 71 -3.66 9.92 13.27
N LYS A 72 -3.39 9.30 12.12
CA LYS A 72 -4.37 8.55 11.37
C LYS A 72 -4.61 7.20 12.03
N VAL A 73 -5.88 6.89 12.33
CA VAL A 73 -6.29 5.62 12.93
C VAL A 73 -7.20 4.80 12.03
N SER A 74 -7.70 5.37 10.95
CA SER A 74 -8.56 4.69 9.99
C SER A 74 -8.31 5.19 8.57
N GLY A 75 -8.20 4.26 7.64
CA GLY A 75 -8.33 4.51 6.21
C GLY A 75 -9.66 3.95 5.70
N SER A 76 -10.18 4.53 4.63
CA SER A 76 -11.38 4.03 3.99
C SER A 76 -11.28 4.08 2.47
N ALA A 77 -12.06 3.22 1.82
CA ALA A 77 -12.26 3.24 0.39
C ALA A 77 -13.74 2.99 0.06
N TYR A 78 -14.16 3.44 -1.11
CA TYR A 78 -15.52 3.22 -1.57
C TYR A 78 -15.53 2.84 -3.05
N LYS A 79 -16.56 2.08 -3.42
CA LYS A 79 -16.85 1.73 -4.80
C LYS A 79 -18.32 2.04 -5.07
N LEU A 80 -18.54 2.84 -6.12
CA LEU A 80 -19.88 3.18 -6.57
C LEU A 80 -20.19 2.40 -7.85
N THR A 81 -21.38 1.83 -7.91
CA THR A 81 -21.95 1.24 -9.09
C THR A 81 -23.30 1.90 -9.38
N ARG A 82 -23.92 1.60 -10.53
CA ARG A 82 -25.24 2.17 -10.87
C ARG A 82 -26.34 1.86 -9.85
N LEU A 83 -26.23 0.73 -9.15
CA LEU A 83 -27.28 0.21 -8.27
C LEU A 83 -26.86 0.10 -6.80
N ARG A 84 -25.56 0.10 -6.51
CA ARG A 84 -25.04 -0.16 -5.16
C ARG A 84 -23.82 0.67 -4.89
N SER A 85 -23.61 0.97 -3.61
CA SER A 85 -22.38 1.54 -3.11
C SER A 85 -21.78 0.62 -2.04
N LEU A 86 -20.46 0.51 -2.06
CA LEU A 86 -19.69 -0.14 -1.00
C LEU A 86 -18.77 0.92 -0.39
N HIS A 87 -18.84 1.05 0.91
CA HIS A 87 -17.85 1.79 1.69
C HIS A 87 -17.28 0.85 2.75
N HIS A 88 -15.96 0.69 2.77
CA HIS A 88 -15.29 -0.03 3.82
C HIS A 88 -14.24 0.85 4.49
N GLY A 89 -13.93 0.53 5.73
CA GLY A 89 -12.88 1.20 6.45
C GLY A 89 -12.16 0.22 7.37
N THR A 90 -10.95 0.58 7.76
CA THR A 90 -10.17 -0.09 8.79
C THR A 90 -10.11 0.80 10.02
N CYS A 91 -9.88 0.24 11.19
CA CYS A 91 -9.55 1.00 12.37
C CYS A 91 -8.37 0.35 13.09
N LEU A 92 -7.33 1.13 13.38
CA LEU A 92 -6.13 0.66 14.05
C LEU A 92 -6.36 0.68 15.56
N LEU A 93 -6.98 -0.37 16.09
CA LEU A 93 -7.38 -0.47 17.47
C LEU A 93 -6.19 -0.79 18.38
N SER A 94 -5.56 -1.95 18.15
CA SER A 94 -4.45 -2.44 18.98
C SER A 94 -3.59 -3.41 18.16
N SER A 95 -2.60 -2.90 17.44
CA SER A 95 -1.68 -3.70 16.65
C SER A 95 -0.32 -3.80 17.32
N PRO A 96 0.22 -5.01 17.57
CA PRO A 96 1.58 -5.18 18.06
C PRO A 96 2.65 -4.83 17.00
N ASN A 97 2.24 -4.75 15.72
CA ASN A 97 3.14 -4.54 14.57
C ASN A 97 3.26 -3.08 14.14
N LEU A 98 2.78 -2.12 14.95
CA LEU A 98 2.76 -0.71 14.59
C LEU A 98 4.13 -0.19 14.15
N GLY A 99 5.19 -0.57 14.86
CA GLY A 99 6.56 -0.16 14.56
C GLY A 99 7.13 -0.73 13.25
N SER A 100 6.63 -1.87 12.79
CA SER A 100 7.09 -2.56 11.57
C SER A 100 6.25 -2.29 10.32
N ILE A 101 5.03 -1.76 10.47
CA ILE A 101 4.11 -1.48 9.35
C ILE A 101 4.81 -0.66 8.25
N GLY A 102 5.55 0.38 8.62
CA GLY A 102 6.25 1.23 7.65
C GLY A 102 7.30 0.49 6.82
N GLN A 103 7.92 -0.54 7.37
CA GLN A 103 8.91 -1.36 6.66
C GLN A 103 8.22 -2.35 5.72
N MET A 104 7.12 -2.97 6.16
CA MET A 104 6.35 -3.92 5.36
C MET A 104 5.67 -3.27 4.13
N LEU A 105 5.37 -1.98 4.21
CA LEU A 105 4.76 -1.21 3.11
C LEU A 105 5.77 -0.61 2.14
N ARG A 106 7.07 -0.82 2.34
CA ARG A 106 8.12 -0.29 1.46
C ARG A 106 8.63 -1.38 0.54
N SER A 107 8.37 -1.21 -0.75
CA SER A 107 9.00 -2.05 -1.77
C SER A 107 10.38 -1.50 -2.14
N PRO A 108 11.42 -2.33 -2.28
CA PRO A 108 12.69 -1.90 -2.87
C PRO A 108 12.53 -1.41 -4.31
N ALA A 109 11.46 -1.78 -5.00
CA ALA A 109 11.13 -1.32 -6.34
C ALA A 109 10.47 0.09 -6.36
N GLU A 110 10.05 0.64 -5.22
CA GLU A 110 9.37 1.95 -5.13
C GLU A 110 10.06 3.08 -5.93
N PRO A 111 11.41 3.23 -5.91
CA PRO A 111 12.07 4.29 -6.66
C PRO A 111 11.93 4.18 -8.17
N PHE A 112 11.60 3.02 -8.69
CA PHE A 112 11.52 2.72 -10.12
C PHE A 112 10.08 2.68 -10.63
N ILE A 113 9.09 2.69 -9.72
CA ILE A 113 7.67 2.50 -10.05
C ILE A 113 6.91 3.82 -9.97
N LYS A 114 6.10 4.09 -11.01
CA LYS A 114 5.06 5.12 -11.00
C LYS A 114 3.71 4.46 -11.23
N GLY A 115 2.89 4.45 -10.18
CA GLY A 115 1.50 3.97 -10.25
C GLY A 115 0.60 5.01 -10.90
N ARG A 116 -0.41 4.56 -11.64
CA ARG A 116 -1.54 5.39 -12.08
C ARG A 116 -2.66 5.24 -11.05
N GLY A 117 -2.96 6.30 -10.35
CA GLY A 117 -4.00 6.29 -9.31
C GLY A 117 -3.83 7.43 -8.31
N VAL A 118 -4.59 7.34 -7.22
CA VAL A 118 -4.50 8.32 -6.14
C VAL A 118 -3.21 8.06 -5.34
N GLU A 119 -2.36 9.07 -5.24
CA GLU A 119 -1.16 8.99 -4.42
C GLU A 119 -1.54 8.82 -2.94
N SER A 120 -0.95 7.80 -2.30
CA SER A 120 -1.08 7.62 -0.86
C SER A 120 -0.26 8.68 -0.13
N VAL A 121 -0.93 9.54 0.65
CA VAL A 121 -0.23 10.47 1.52
C VAL A 121 0.12 9.74 2.82
N ARG A 122 1.42 9.71 3.12
CA ARG A 122 1.92 9.14 4.38
C ARG A 122 1.45 10.01 5.54
N SER A 123 0.86 9.38 6.52
CA SER A 123 0.41 10.02 7.76
C SER A 123 0.98 9.25 8.94
N PRO A 124 1.34 9.91 10.04
CA PRO A 124 1.67 9.20 11.27
C PRO A 124 0.46 8.38 11.72
N VAL A 125 0.70 7.18 12.20
CA VAL A 125 -0.34 6.24 12.66
C VAL A 125 -0.16 5.92 14.13
N ARG A 126 -1.26 5.56 14.81
CA ARG A 126 -1.27 5.23 16.22
C ARG A 126 -2.35 4.19 16.50
N ASN A 127 -2.13 3.32 17.48
CA ASN A 127 -3.17 2.51 18.08
C ASN A 127 -4.13 3.40 18.86
N VAL A 128 -5.43 3.08 18.76
CA VAL A 128 -6.48 3.75 19.55
C VAL A 128 -6.46 3.30 21.00
N GLY A 129 -6.05 2.05 21.25
CA GLY A 129 -6.00 1.46 22.59
C GLY A 129 -7.37 0.92 23.07
N VAL A 130 -8.28 0.62 22.15
CA VAL A 130 -9.62 0.07 22.43
C VAL A 130 -9.65 -1.40 22.00
N GLY A 131 -10.36 -2.25 22.74
CA GLY A 131 -10.56 -3.66 22.41
C GLY A 131 -11.49 -3.85 21.21
N ASN A 132 -11.34 -4.98 20.50
CA ASN A 132 -12.14 -5.28 19.31
C ASN A 132 -13.64 -5.38 19.67
N GLU A 133 -14.00 -6.18 20.67
CA GLU A 133 -15.40 -6.39 21.07
C GLU A 133 -16.09 -5.09 21.53
N GLU A 134 -15.37 -4.27 22.29
CA GLU A 134 -15.86 -2.96 22.73
C GLU A 134 -16.13 -2.04 21.54
N PHE A 135 -15.21 -2.02 20.57
CA PHE A 135 -15.34 -1.22 19.36
C PHE A 135 -16.48 -1.70 18.48
N GLU A 136 -16.59 -3.00 18.24
CA GLU A 136 -17.67 -3.61 17.46
C GLU A 136 -19.04 -3.31 18.09
N GLY A 137 -19.19 -3.54 19.39
CA GLY A 137 -20.42 -3.22 20.10
C GLY A 137 -20.79 -1.74 20.05
N ALA A 138 -19.80 -0.84 20.13
CA ALA A 138 -20.03 0.60 20.00
C ALA A 138 -20.46 0.99 18.58
N VAL A 139 -19.84 0.39 17.55
CA VAL A 139 -20.21 0.65 16.14
C VAL A 139 -21.60 0.14 15.84
N VAL A 140 -21.97 -1.05 16.31
CA VAL A 140 -23.32 -1.62 16.17
C VAL A 140 -24.36 -0.70 16.82
N ARG A 141 -24.14 -0.23 18.07
CA ARG A 141 -25.04 0.72 18.73
C ARG A 141 -25.22 2.02 17.94
N GLU A 142 -24.12 2.58 17.42
CA GLU A 142 -24.17 3.80 16.62
C GLU A 142 -24.86 3.58 15.26
N PHE A 143 -24.74 2.39 14.68
CA PHE A 143 -25.47 2.02 13.48
C PHE A 143 -26.98 1.99 13.75
N GLY A 144 -27.41 1.30 14.82
CA GLY A 144 -28.81 1.26 15.22
C GLY A 144 -29.38 2.65 15.51
N ALA A 145 -28.60 3.52 16.16
CA ALA A 145 -29.01 4.92 16.40
C ALA A 145 -29.15 5.74 15.09
N MET A 146 -28.42 5.40 14.04
CA MET A 146 -28.49 6.12 12.75
C MET A 146 -29.59 5.60 11.82
N TYR A 147 -29.79 4.30 11.79
CA TYR A 147 -30.60 3.63 10.78
C TYR A 147 -31.85 2.91 11.32
N GLY A 148 -32.00 2.85 12.65
CA GLY A 148 -33.10 2.17 13.29
C GLY A 148 -32.80 0.73 13.69
N ALA A 149 -33.84 -0.01 13.99
CA ALA A 149 -33.75 -1.42 14.41
C ALA A 149 -33.12 -2.27 13.29
N PHE A 150 -32.38 -3.29 13.70
CA PHE A 150 -31.81 -4.27 12.78
C PHE A 150 -32.88 -5.30 12.40
N ASP A 151 -32.94 -5.68 11.13
CA ASP A 151 -33.76 -6.82 10.70
C ASP A 151 -33.11 -8.14 11.14
N VAL A 152 -31.77 -8.23 11.06
CA VAL A 152 -31.02 -9.41 11.46
C VAL A 152 -29.67 -8.96 12.05
N ILE A 153 -29.30 -9.53 13.18
CA ILE A 153 -27.94 -9.56 13.71
C ILE A 153 -27.57 -11.04 13.83
N ALA A 154 -26.51 -11.46 13.15
CA ALA A 154 -26.03 -12.83 13.19
C ALA A 154 -24.53 -12.87 13.45
N GLU A 155 -24.11 -13.69 14.39
CA GLU A 155 -22.71 -14.07 14.56
C GLU A 155 -22.40 -15.19 13.57
N VAL A 156 -21.29 -15.04 12.86
CA VAL A 156 -20.82 -16.00 11.88
C VAL A 156 -19.47 -16.55 12.34
N ASN A 157 -19.39 -17.85 12.47
CA ASN A 157 -18.20 -18.57 12.89
C ASN A 157 -17.55 -19.30 11.71
N GLU A 158 -16.54 -20.13 12.00
CA GLU A 158 -15.80 -20.91 11.01
C GLU A 158 -16.66 -21.91 10.24
N ASP A 159 -17.78 -22.35 10.79
CA ASP A 159 -18.71 -23.27 10.10
C ASP A 159 -19.27 -22.67 8.80
N ALA A 160 -19.29 -21.35 8.70
CA ALA A 160 -19.68 -20.69 7.46
C ALA A 160 -18.73 -21.00 6.28
N ALA A 161 -17.50 -21.44 6.54
CA ALA A 161 -16.58 -21.89 5.50
C ALA A 161 -17.05 -23.17 4.79
N GLU A 162 -17.97 -23.93 5.39
CA GLU A 162 -18.58 -25.11 4.78
C GLU A 162 -19.60 -24.75 3.67
N LEU A 163 -20.10 -23.52 3.67
CA LEU A 163 -20.96 -23.04 2.58
C LEU A 163 -20.16 -22.97 1.27
N GLU A 164 -20.68 -23.56 0.22
CA GLU A 164 -20.00 -23.65 -1.09
C GLU A 164 -19.59 -22.27 -1.64
N SER A 165 -20.46 -21.27 -1.52
CA SER A 165 -20.18 -19.90 -1.94
C SER A 165 -19.03 -19.26 -1.17
N VAL A 166 -18.94 -19.50 0.15
CA VAL A 166 -17.86 -19.00 1.00
C VAL A 166 -16.55 -19.70 0.64
N ARG A 167 -16.58 -21.04 0.53
CA ARG A 167 -15.41 -21.84 0.17
C ARG A 167 -14.83 -21.45 -1.19
N LYS A 168 -15.70 -21.21 -2.17
CA LYS A 168 -15.30 -20.71 -3.50
C LYS A 168 -14.61 -19.36 -3.39
N GLY A 169 -15.19 -18.41 -2.63
CA GLY A 169 -14.60 -17.10 -2.40
C GLY A 169 -13.25 -17.19 -1.69
N MET A 170 -13.11 -18.03 -0.68
CA MET A 170 -11.83 -18.24 0.02
C MET A 170 -10.74 -18.75 -0.92
N LYS A 171 -11.06 -19.73 -1.78
CA LYS A 171 -10.12 -20.26 -2.79
C LYS A 171 -9.70 -19.17 -3.78
N GLU A 172 -10.64 -18.35 -4.22
CA GLU A 172 -10.35 -17.22 -5.12
C GLU A 172 -9.40 -16.23 -4.46
N LEU A 173 -9.69 -15.80 -3.22
CA LEU A 173 -8.87 -14.86 -2.46
C LEU A 173 -7.44 -15.36 -2.18
N GLN A 174 -7.26 -16.68 -2.09
CA GLN A 174 -5.96 -17.33 -1.88
C GLN A 174 -5.19 -17.56 -3.19
N SER A 175 -5.83 -17.38 -4.34
CA SER A 175 -5.15 -17.59 -5.62
C SER A 175 -4.11 -16.50 -5.90
N ARG A 176 -3.00 -16.87 -6.57
CA ARG A 176 -1.97 -15.91 -7.00
C ARG A 176 -2.55 -14.82 -7.89
N ASP A 177 -3.47 -15.18 -8.77
CA ASP A 177 -4.12 -14.24 -9.65
C ASP A 177 -4.91 -13.17 -8.89
N TRP A 178 -5.58 -13.54 -7.79
CA TRP A 178 -6.26 -12.57 -6.96
C TRP A 178 -5.27 -11.73 -6.14
N LEU A 179 -4.28 -12.36 -5.50
CA LEU A 179 -3.30 -11.69 -4.65
C LEU A 179 -2.49 -10.62 -5.39
N TYR A 180 -2.10 -10.89 -6.63
CA TYR A 180 -1.24 -10.02 -7.42
C TYR A 180 -1.96 -9.31 -8.57
N GLY A 181 -3.07 -9.85 -9.06
CA GLY A 181 -3.83 -9.31 -10.19
C GLY A 181 -4.71 -8.10 -9.87
N GLN A 182 -4.73 -7.60 -8.63
CA GLN A 182 -5.51 -6.42 -8.25
C GLN A 182 -4.74 -5.10 -8.40
N THR A 183 -3.50 -5.15 -8.88
CA THR A 183 -2.68 -3.96 -9.06
C THR A 183 -3.19 -3.08 -10.20
N PRO A 184 -3.31 -1.75 -10.02
CA PRO A 184 -3.60 -0.83 -11.11
C PRO A 184 -2.45 -0.80 -12.14
N LEU A 185 -2.68 -0.13 -13.25
CA LEU A 185 -1.60 0.14 -14.21
C LEU A 185 -0.47 0.91 -13.53
N PHE A 186 0.76 0.44 -13.72
CA PHE A 186 1.96 1.14 -13.31
C PHE A 186 3.05 1.05 -14.40
N SER A 187 3.94 2.02 -14.42
CA SER A 187 5.16 1.98 -15.19
C SER A 187 6.35 1.73 -14.27
N PHE A 188 7.31 0.97 -14.76
CA PHE A 188 8.62 0.76 -14.15
C PHE A 188 9.69 1.35 -15.08
N SER A 189 10.62 2.14 -14.55
CA SER A 189 11.72 2.68 -15.34
C SER A 189 12.98 2.85 -14.51
N THR A 190 14.11 2.38 -15.03
CA THR A 190 15.44 2.59 -14.45
C THR A 190 15.97 4.01 -14.69
N ARG A 191 15.29 4.79 -15.53
CA ARG A 191 15.63 6.20 -15.81
C ARG A 191 14.48 7.13 -15.46
N PRO A 192 14.78 8.38 -15.09
CA PRO A 192 13.76 9.42 -15.00
C PRO A 192 13.00 9.54 -16.32
N THR A 193 11.70 9.79 -16.24
CA THR A 193 10.80 10.06 -17.38
C THR A 193 10.11 11.39 -17.18
N GLU A 194 9.42 11.91 -18.21
CA GLU A 194 8.60 13.13 -18.07
C GLU A 194 7.53 12.97 -16.99
N ASP A 195 6.89 11.79 -16.93
CA ASP A 195 5.85 11.48 -15.93
C ASP A 195 6.43 11.19 -14.54
N ASP A 196 7.70 10.82 -14.45
CA ASP A 196 8.39 10.50 -13.20
C ASP A 196 9.85 10.97 -13.19
N PRO A 197 10.08 12.26 -12.91
CA PRO A 197 11.41 12.87 -12.91
C PRO A 197 12.26 12.53 -11.68
N ARG A 198 11.78 11.67 -10.76
CA ARG A 198 12.53 11.30 -9.55
C ARG A 198 13.90 10.71 -9.92
N PRO A 199 14.97 11.02 -9.15
CA PRO A 199 16.27 10.39 -9.36
C PRO A 199 16.18 8.88 -9.07
N ARG A 200 16.96 8.11 -9.81
CA ARG A 200 17.01 6.65 -9.65
C ARG A 200 18.24 6.24 -8.85
N PRO A 201 18.13 5.20 -8.01
CA PRO A 201 19.28 4.57 -7.38
C PRO A 201 20.28 4.05 -8.39
N ALA A 202 21.53 3.81 -7.94
CA ALA A 202 22.54 3.17 -8.76
C ALA A 202 22.10 1.76 -9.18
N LEU A 203 22.40 1.40 -10.42
CA LEU A 203 22.11 0.09 -11.00
C LEU A 203 23.34 -0.83 -10.89
N PRO A 204 23.16 -2.15 -10.89
CA PRO A 204 24.28 -3.10 -10.79
C PRO A 204 25.12 -3.19 -12.07
N ASP A 205 24.60 -2.71 -13.21
CA ASP A 205 25.24 -2.71 -14.51
C ASP A 205 24.70 -1.55 -15.37
N ASP A 206 25.31 -1.32 -16.53
CA ASP A 206 24.97 -0.23 -17.45
C ASP A 206 23.85 -0.66 -18.42
N PHE A 207 22.61 -0.59 -17.96
CA PHE A 207 21.42 -0.94 -18.74
C PHE A 207 20.29 0.06 -18.56
N ASN A 208 19.35 0.02 -19.48
CA ASN A 208 18.08 0.71 -19.40
C ASN A 208 16.95 -0.32 -19.49
N LEU A 209 16.10 -0.33 -18.46
CA LEU A 209 14.92 -1.20 -18.38
C LEU A 209 13.69 -0.35 -18.16
N SER A 210 12.66 -0.58 -18.98
CA SER A 210 11.33 -0.02 -18.75
C SER A 210 10.25 -1.02 -19.12
N PHE A 211 9.17 -1.02 -18.39
CA PHE A 211 7.96 -1.79 -18.70
C PHE A 211 6.71 -1.13 -18.14
N GLU A 212 5.57 -1.48 -18.70
CA GLU A 212 4.26 -1.22 -18.13
C GLU A 212 3.62 -2.54 -17.72
N ALA A 213 2.90 -2.53 -16.60
CA ALA A 213 2.15 -3.68 -16.15
C ALA A 213 0.77 -3.27 -15.63
N ARG A 214 -0.23 -4.08 -15.93
CA ARG A 214 -1.60 -3.92 -15.46
C ARG A 214 -2.13 -5.25 -14.94
N GLN A 215 -2.66 -5.26 -13.73
CA GLN A 215 -3.13 -6.49 -13.08
C GLN A 215 -2.04 -7.58 -13.02
N GLY A 216 -0.80 -7.17 -12.82
CA GLY A 216 0.35 -8.06 -12.79
C GLY A 216 0.85 -8.53 -14.16
N VAL A 217 0.17 -8.19 -15.27
CA VAL A 217 0.53 -8.60 -16.64
C VAL A 217 1.39 -7.53 -17.31
N LEU A 218 2.54 -7.92 -17.83
CA LEU A 218 3.45 -7.07 -18.60
C LEU A 218 2.81 -6.72 -19.95
N GLN A 219 2.58 -5.43 -20.19
CA GLN A 219 2.03 -4.92 -21.45
C GLN A 219 3.13 -4.51 -22.43
N SER A 220 4.25 -4.03 -21.90
CA SER A 220 5.44 -3.68 -22.67
C SER A 220 6.67 -4.03 -21.84
N PHE A 221 7.77 -4.39 -22.49
CA PHE A 221 9.04 -4.65 -21.83
C PHE A 221 10.17 -4.24 -22.78
N VAL A 222 10.98 -3.29 -22.36
CA VAL A 222 12.12 -2.78 -23.13
C VAL A 222 13.37 -2.87 -22.28
N LEU A 223 14.34 -3.61 -22.75
CA LEU A 223 15.66 -3.74 -22.15
C LEU A 223 16.73 -3.38 -23.19
N GLY A 224 17.73 -2.62 -22.81
CA GLY A 224 18.82 -2.23 -23.70
C GLY A 224 20.06 -1.73 -22.96
N SER A 225 21.15 -1.55 -23.69
CA SER A 225 22.35 -0.91 -23.19
C SER A 225 22.17 0.61 -23.12
N THR A 226 22.85 1.26 -22.19
CA THR A 226 22.90 2.73 -22.10
C THR A 226 23.92 3.34 -23.08
N SER A 227 24.78 2.56 -23.66
CA SER A 227 25.78 3.02 -24.64
C SER A 227 25.11 3.70 -25.84
N PRO A 228 25.67 4.78 -26.42
CA PRO A 228 25.13 5.45 -27.61
C PRO A 228 25.02 4.52 -28.84
N ALA A 229 25.88 3.48 -28.94
CA ALA A 229 25.80 2.42 -29.93
C ALA A 229 24.94 1.23 -29.46
N GLY A 230 24.12 1.43 -28.44
CA GLY A 230 23.57 0.39 -27.63
C GLY A 230 22.58 -0.53 -28.33
N GLU A 231 22.79 -1.80 -28.15
CA GLU A 231 21.86 -2.86 -28.55
C GLU A 231 20.56 -2.76 -27.72
N LYS A 232 19.42 -2.79 -28.40
CA LYS A 232 18.13 -3.08 -27.77
C LYS A 232 17.98 -4.60 -27.75
N TRP A 233 17.75 -5.15 -26.58
CA TRP A 233 17.47 -6.57 -26.44
C TRP A 233 15.94 -6.75 -26.41
N SER A 234 15.41 -7.32 -27.48
CA SER A 234 13.99 -7.66 -27.54
C SER A 234 13.76 -8.96 -26.79
N VAL A 235 13.17 -8.88 -25.61
CA VAL A 235 12.74 -10.07 -24.85
C VAL A 235 11.27 -10.33 -25.16
N ALA A 236 10.99 -10.74 -26.40
CA ALA A 236 9.61 -10.98 -26.88
C ALA A 236 8.84 -12.00 -26.01
N SER A 237 9.56 -12.89 -25.32
CA SER A 237 8.96 -13.87 -24.41
C SER A 237 8.37 -13.28 -23.13
N LEU A 238 8.52 -11.98 -22.88
CA LEU A 238 7.98 -11.29 -21.70
C LEU A 238 6.69 -10.51 -21.98
N ALA A 239 6.30 -10.33 -23.25
CA ALA A 239 4.99 -9.78 -23.56
C ALA A 239 3.88 -10.70 -22.99
N ASP A 240 2.88 -10.11 -22.35
CA ASP A 240 1.75 -10.80 -21.72
C ASP A 240 2.12 -11.76 -20.56
N ALA A 241 3.38 -11.77 -20.11
CA ALA A 241 3.79 -12.54 -18.95
C ALA A 241 3.26 -11.90 -17.67
N LYS A 242 2.85 -12.73 -16.72
CA LYS A 242 2.52 -12.27 -15.36
C LYS A 242 3.81 -12.13 -14.55
N ILE A 243 4.04 -10.97 -13.96
CA ILE A 243 5.24 -10.70 -13.15
C ILE A 243 5.38 -11.73 -12.01
N HIS A 244 4.27 -12.08 -11.38
CA HIS A 244 4.24 -13.01 -10.26
C HIS A 244 4.38 -14.50 -10.65
N ASP A 245 4.38 -14.81 -11.94
CA ASP A 245 4.65 -16.16 -12.47
C ASP A 245 6.10 -16.33 -12.92
N VAL A 246 6.92 -15.26 -12.82
CA VAL A 246 8.35 -15.35 -13.09
C VAL A 246 9.06 -15.85 -11.84
N ASP A 247 9.46 -17.11 -11.83
CA ASP A 247 10.16 -17.73 -10.70
C ASP A 247 11.64 -17.28 -10.63
N ASP A 248 12.28 -17.01 -11.77
CA ASP A 248 13.64 -16.52 -11.85
C ASP A 248 13.85 -15.62 -13.08
N TRP A 249 14.14 -14.36 -12.82
CA TRP A 249 14.42 -13.37 -13.86
C TRP A 249 15.72 -13.65 -14.62
N VAL A 250 16.71 -14.31 -14.00
CA VAL A 250 17.96 -14.69 -14.68
C VAL A 250 17.66 -15.66 -15.80
N GLU A 251 16.94 -16.74 -15.50
CA GLU A 251 16.56 -17.75 -16.49
C GLU A 251 15.62 -17.16 -17.55
N ARG A 252 14.71 -16.28 -17.14
CA ARG A 252 13.77 -15.64 -18.04
C ARG A 252 14.47 -14.73 -19.06
N LEU A 253 15.48 -13.96 -18.62
CA LEU A 253 16.26 -13.10 -19.49
C LEU A 253 17.19 -13.90 -20.43
N ARG A 254 17.80 -14.98 -19.94
CA ARG A 254 18.61 -15.89 -20.78
C ARG A 254 17.77 -16.52 -21.88
N GLY A 255 16.61 -17.05 -21.53
CA GLY A 255 15.66 -17.61 -22.50
C GLY A 255 15.17 -16.59 -23.54
N GLY A 256 15.21 -15.31 -23.20
CA GLY A 256 14.91 -14.19 -24.09
C GLY A 256 16.08 -13.70 -24.94
N GLY A 257 17.25 -14.37 -24.89
CA GLY A 257 18.40 -14.04 -25.70
C GLY A 257 19.34 -12.98 -25.13
N VAL A 258 19.18 -12.62 -23.83
CA VAL A 258 20.13 -11.72 -23.15
C VAL A 258 21.40 -12.50 -22.82
N ASN A 259 22.56 -11.90 -23.09
CA ASN A 259 23.88 -12.46 -22.76
C ASN A 259 23.94 -12.93 -21.30
N SER A 260 24.61 -14.07 -21.03
CA SER A 260 24.63 -14.77 -19.75
C SER A 260 25.07 -13.89 -18.59
N ASP A 261 26.12 -13.08 -18.75
CA ASP A 261 26.67 -12.26 -17.66
C ASP A 261 25.70 -11.13 -17.29
N ARG A 262 25.15 -10.45 -18.30
CA ARG A 262 24.15 -9.40 -18.14
C ARG A 262 22.81 -9.95 -17.61
N ALA A 263 22.39 -11.10 -18.12
CA ALA A 263 21.20 -11.78 -17.61
C ALA A 263 21.36 -12.12 -16.11
N SER A 264 22.56 -12.53 -15.70
CA SER A 264 22.87 -12.79 -14.29
C SER A 264 22.80 -11.51 -13.44
N ALA A 265 23.44 -10.42 -13.88
CA ALA A 265 23.47 -9.16 -13.14
C ALA A 265 22.07 -8.54 -13.02
N ILE A 266 21.39 -8.38 -14.16
CA ILE A 266 20.06 -7.74 -14.25
C ILE A 266 19.00 -8.63 -13.61
N GLY A 267 19.03 -9.93 -13.89
CA GLY A 267 18.05 -10.89 -13.36
C GLY A 267 18.12 -11.04 -11.84
N SER A 268 19.33 -11.14 -11.27
CA SER A 268 19.50 -11.18 -9.81
C SER A 268 19.02 -9.90 -9.14
N TRP A 269 19.25 -8.75 -9.75
CA TRP A 269 18.74 -7.49 -9.27
C TRP A 269 17.20 -7.43 -9.31
N LEU A 270 16.59 -7.88 -10.42
CA LEU A 270 15.13 -7.96 -10.55
C LEU A 270 14.52 -8.95 -9.54
N ASN A 271 15.16 -10.10 -9.30
CA ASN A 271 14.73 -11.05 -8.27
C ASN A 271 14.68 -10.39 -6.89
N GLY A 272 15.69 -9.58 -6.57
CA GLY A 272 15.71 -8.81 -5.31
C GLY A 272 14.65 -7.72 -5.21
N LEU A 273 14.28 -7.08 -6.34
CA LEU A 273 13.27 -6.02 -6.36
C LEU A 273 11.83 -6.52 -6.40
N LEU A 274 11.57 -7.54 -7.20
CA LEU A 274 10.22 -8.01 -7.51
C LEU A 274 9.84 -9.27 -6.72
N GLY A 275 10.75 -9.78 -5.89
CA GLY A 275 10.50 -10.91 -5.01
C GLY A 275 10.43 -12.26 -5.72
N ALA A 276 10.94 -12.39 -6.93
CA ALA A 276 11.05 -13.66 -7.63
C ALA A 276 12.07 -14.56 -6.92
N GLY A 277 11.73 -15.84 -6.73
CA GLY A 277 12.60 -16.85 -6.10
C GLY A 277 12.51 -16.98 -4.58
N GLY A 278 11.69 -16.20 -3.89
CA GLY A 278 11.57 -16.21 -2.42
C GLY A 278 10.29 -16.81 -1.83
N GLY A 279 9.37 -17.26 -2.65
CA GLY A 279 8.07 -17.74 -2.21
C GLY A 279 7.88 -19.24 -2.43
N ARG A 280 8.37 -20.08 -1.53
CA ARG A 280 7.84 -21.42 -1.26
C ARG A 280 7.19 -21.43 0.10
#